data_3ed1d8a7cbe0794a66b91ec69cef46e6
#
_entry.id   3ed1d8a7cbe0794a66b91ec69cef46e6
#
_cell.length_a   1.000
_cell.length_b   1.000
_cell.length_c   1.000
_cell.angle_alpha   90.00
_cell.angle_beta   90.00
_cell.angle_gamma   90.00
#
_symmetry.space_group_name_H-M   'P 1'
#
loop_
_entity.id
_entity.type
_entity.pdbx_description
1 polymer ?
#
loop_
_entity_poly.entity_id
_entity_poly.type
_entity_poly.pdbx_seq_one_letter_code
_entity_poly.pdbx_strand_id
1 'polypeptide(L)'
;NLTDTEYEITLIDRTNHHLFQPLLYQVATAALSPSDIAVPIRSLLSGYRNIKVIFDEVISIDKDNHLAKLTDSQLNYDYLIVAVGARHSYFGNSEWEKISPGLKTLTDALVIREKIIEALELAEKENNPELMQKYLTFVIVGGGPTGVELAGAIAEIAKETMIKDYKSFKPEDTKVILIEAAERILSSFDKKLSEQAKEDLEKMGVEVKLNTKVETISDDGVYTIQGFIPAKTIIWAAGNQASPILKSLNVETDRAGKVIVNKDCSVPGNPEIFVIGDAAYFEDENGKVLPGVAQVAIQQGKFVAGIIKNEIPFEKRPVFRYKDKGTMATIGKAKAVAEIKGIKLTGLLAWLVWSFVHVFFLIGFRNRFRVMIEWIWYYLTKRHGTRLIVGK
;
A
#
# COMPACT_ATOMS: atom_id res chain seq x y z
N ASN A 1 -1.25 -13.34 20.07
CA ASN A 1 -0.14 -13.60 21.01
C ASN A 1 -0.51 -13.21 22.47
N LEU A 2 -1.43 -12.27 22.66
CA LEU A 2 -1.94 -11.83 23.97
C LEU A 2 -3.40 -12.25 24.22
N THR A 3 -3.96 -13.09 23.37
CA THR A 3 -5.39 -13.46 23.39
C THR A 3 -5.80 -14.32 24.59
N ASP A 4 -4.86 -15.04 25.20
CA ASP A 4 -5.12 -15.93 26.32
C ASP A 4 -4.29 -15.49 27.57
N THR A 5 -4.26 -14.18 27.81
CA THR A 5 -3.58 -13.56 28.94
C THR A 5 -4.57 -12.81 29.84
N GLU A 6 -4.13 -12.37 31.01
CA GLU A 6 -4.91 -11.52 31.93
C GLU A 6 -4.99 -10.05 31.50
N TYR A 7 -4.27 -9.67 30.42
CA TYR A 7 -4.32 -8.32 29.90
C TYR A 7 -5.67 -8.01 29.23
N GLU A 8 -6.23 -6.86 29.53
CA GLU A 8 -7.31 -6.26 28.77
C GLU A 8 -6.72 -5.50 27.57
N ILE A 9 -7.11 -5.89 26.35
CA ILE A 9 -6.59 -5.32 25.13
C ILE A 9 -7.67 -4.44 24.51
N THR A 10 -7.40 -3.14 24.35
CA THR A 10 -8.24 -2.24 23.60
C THR A 10 -7.59 -1.95 22.25
N LEU A 11 -8.21 -2.43 21.17
CA LEU A 11 -7.84 -2.09 19.79
C LEU A 11 -8.67 -0.89 19.33
N ILE A 12 -7.99 0.19 18.94
CA ILE A 12 -8.62 1.39 18.39
C ILE A 12 -8.22 1.48 16.92
N ASP A 13 -9.20 1.58 16.04
CA ASP A 13 -8.97 1.80 14.60
C ASP A 13 -10.05 2.74 14.06
N ARG A 14 -9.63 3.70 13.23
CA ARG A 14 -10.54 4.62 12.51
C ARG A 14 -11.30 3.96 11.37
N THR A 15 -10.95 2.71 11.04
CA THR A 15 -11.68 1.85 10.11
C THR A 15 -12.25 0.64 10.84
N ASN A 16 -13.34 0.06 10.35
CA ASN A 16 -13.95 -1.10 10.98
C ASN A 16 -13.41 -2.43 10.44
N HIS A 17 -12.39 -2.39 9.57
CA HIS A 17 -11.93 -3.56 8.84
C HIS A 17 -10.41 -3.68 8.80
N HIS A 18 -9.94 -4.92 8.85
CA HIS A 18 -8.59 -5.26 8.46
C HIS A 18 -8.49 -5.30 6.93
N LEU A 19 -7.46 -4.67 6.38
CA LEU A 19 -7.22 -4.57 4.96
C LEU A 19 -5.97 -5.36 4.56
N PHE A 20 -6.09 -6.24 3.58
CA PHE A 20 -4.95 -6.91 2.96
C PHE A 20 -4.38 -6.04 1.83
N GLN A 21 -3.54 -5.08 2.20
CA GLN A 21 -2.98 -4.05 1.30
C GLN A 21 -2.27 -4.60 0.03
N PRO A 22 -1.57 -5.76 0.04
CA PRO A 22 -0.91 -6.25 -1.16
C PRO A 22 -1.81 -6.46 -2.38
N LEU A 23 -3.12 -6.64 -2.18
CA LEU A 23 -4.09 -6.79 -3.27
C LEU A 23 -4.93 -5.52 -3.52
N LEU A 24 -4.58 -4.40 -2.89
CA LEU A 24 -5.36 -3.17 -2.97
C LEU A 24 -5.38 -2.58 -4.40
N TYR A 25 -4.28 -2.70 -5.15
CA TYR A 25 -4.22 -2.28 -6.54
C TYR A 25 -5.24 -3.04 -7.42
N GLN A 26 -5.59 -4.29 -7.09
CA GLN A 26 -6.61 -5.06 -7.81
C GLN A 26 -8.03 -4.54 -7.54
N VAL A 27 -8.28 -3.96 -6.38
CA VAL A 27 -9.53 -3.22 -6.14
C VAL A 27 -9.55 -1.91 -6.93
N ALA A 28 -8.44 -1.18 -6.94
CA ALA A 28 -8.30 0.06 -7.71
C ALA A 28 -8.47 -0.15 -9.22
N THR A 29 -8.18 -1.35 -9.71
CA THR A 29 -8.27 -1.73 -11.13
C THR A 29 -9.45 -2.65 -11.45
N ALA A 30 -10.48 -2.65 -10.60
CA ALA A 30 -11.73 -3.40 -10.77
C ALA A 30 -11.57 -4.94 -10.93
N ALA A 31 -10.41 -5.50 -10.58
CA ALA A 31 -10.17 -6.93 -10.62
C ALA A 31 -10.77 -7.67 -9.42
N LEU A 32 -10.82 -7.01 -8.25
CA LEU A 32 -11.38 -7.53 -7.02
C LEU A 32 -12.40 -6.57 -6.41
N SER A 33 -13.33 -7.12 -5.63
CA SER A 33 -14.23 -6.35 -4.79
C SER A 33 -13.55 -5.94 -3.48
N PRO A 34 -13.91 -4.81 -2.85
CA PRO A 34 -13.42 -4.43 -1.52
C PRO A 34 -13.54 -5.55 -0.48
N SER A 35 -14.67 -6.28 -0.50
CA SER A 35 -14.95 -7.37 0.44
C SER A 35 -14.09 -8.63 0.25
N ASP A 36 -13.34 -8.72 -0.84
CA ASP A 36 -12.46 -9.85 -1.11
C ASP A 36 -11.13 -9.74 -0.36
N ILE A 37 -10.72 -8.51 -0.03
CA ILE A 37 -9.45 -8.20 0.64
C ILE A 37 -9.61 -7.50 2.00
N ALA A 38 -10.84 -7.19 2.40
CA ALA A 38 -11.13 -6.57 3.69
C ALA A 38 -12.06 -7.44 4.52
N VAL A 39 -11.80 -7.49 5.84
CA VAL A 39 -12.58 -8.28 6.80
C VAL A 39 -12.88 -7.43 8.03
N PRO A 40 -14.15 -7.39 8.52
CA PRO A 40 -14.48 -6.62 9.72
C PRO A 40 -13.63 -7.05 10.93
N ILE A 41 -12.98 -6.09 11.59
CA ILE A 41 -12.08 -6.34 12.74
C ILE A 41 -12.82 -7.08 13.85
N ARG A 42 -14.05 -6.67 14.17
CA ARG A 42 -14.86 -7.31 15.20
C ARG A 42 -15.12 -8.79 14.91
N SER A 43 -15.35 -9.13 13.63
CA SER A 43 -15.54 -10.52 13.20
C SER A 43 -14.27 -11.36 13.39
N LEU A 44 -13.10 -10.77 13.19
CA LEU A 44 -11.82 -11.46 13.42
C LEU A 44 -11.52 -11.70 14.90
N LEU A 45 -11.98 -10.80 15.76
CA LEU A 45 -11.61 -10.78 17.17
C LEU A 45 -12.74 -11.22 18.11
N SER A 46 -13.93 -11.53 17.60
CA SER A 46 -15.11 -11.89 18.40
C SER A 46 -14.95 -13.12 19.30
N GLY A 47 -14.00 -14.02 18.97
CA GLY A 47 -13.70 -15.21 19.76
C GLY A 47 -12.83 -14.96 21.00
N TYR A 48 -12.28 -13.74 21.16
CA TYR A 48 -11.35 -13.42 22.25
C TYR A 48 -12.01 -12.52 23.28
N ARG A 49 -12.15 -13.01 24.52
CA ARG A 49 -12.89 -12.32 25.60
C ARG A 49 -12.17 -11.09 26.14
N ASN A 50 -10.84 -11.10 26.09
CA ASN A 50 -9.98 -10.05 26.60
C ASN A 50 -9.67 -8.93 25.59
N ILE A 51 -10.36 -8.92 24.42
CA ILE A 51 -10.14 -7.90 23.38
C ILE A 51 -11.41 -7.06 23.18
N LYS A 52 -11.27 -5.76 23.41
CA LYS A 52 -12.26 -4.74 23.08
C LYS A 52 -11.86 -4.01 21.82
N VAL A 53 -12.77 -3.86 20.85
CA VAL A 53 -12.54 -3.07 19.64
C VAL A 53 -13.32 -1.77 19.74
N ILE A 54 -12.65 -0.65 19.52
CA ILE A 54 -13.24 0.69 19.45
C ILE A 54 -13.05 1.22 18.03
N PHE A 55 -14.18 1.61 17.39
CA PHE A 55 -14.17 2.29 16.10
C PHE A 55 -14.11 3.79 16.39
N ASP A 56 -12.92 4.36 16.37
CA ASP A 56 -12.64 5.76 16.67
C ASP A 56 -11.25 6.14 16.16
N GLU A 57 -10.92 7.43 16.16
CA GLU A 57 -9.60 7.94 15.82
C GLU A 57 -8.87 8.42 17.08
N VAL A 58 -7.60 8.01 17.22
CA VAL A 58 -6.71 8.56 18.23
C VAL A 58 -6.20 9.92 17.73
N ILE A 59 -6.56 10.99 18.43
CA ILE A 59 -6.22 12.37 18.07
C ILE A 59 -4.84 12.76 18.59
N SER A 60 -4.48 12.31 19.80
CA SER A 60 -3.18 12.56 20.40
C SER A 60 -2.83 11.51 21.46
N ILE A 61 -1.56 11.40 21.72
CA ILE A 61 -0.99 10.54 22.78
C ILE A 61 -0.25 11.44 23.75
N ASP A 62 -0.66 11.40 25.02
CA ASP A 62 0.02 12.04 26.14
C ASP A 62 0.84 10.96 26.87
N LYS A 63 2.12 10.87 26.51
CA LYS A 63 3.01 9.83 27.02
C LYS A 63 3.33 10.00 28.52
N ASP A 64 3.32 11.24 29.01
CA ASP A 64 3.72 11.55 30.38
C ASP A 64 2.59 11.22 31.37
N ASN A 65 1.32 11.26 30.92
CA ASN A 65 0.14 10.91 31.71
C ASN A 65 -0.46 9.54 31.34
N HIS A 66 0.17 8.76 30.46
CA HIS A 66 -0.29 7.47 29.96
C HIS A 66 -1.73 7.53 29.40
N LEU A 67 -2.01 8.53 28.57
CA LEU A 67 -3.32 8.80 28.01
C LEU A 67 -3.31 8.76 26.47
N ALA A 68 -4.25 8.03 25.88
CA ALA A 68 -4.62 8.14 24.48
C ALA A 68 -5.93 8.94 24.36
N LYS A 69 -5.91 10.10 23.69
CA LYS A 69 -7.09 10.93 23.46
C LYS A 69 -7.74 10.53 22.13
N LEU A 70 -9.01 10.20 22.19
CA LEU A 70 -9.87 9.89 21.07
C LEU A 70 -10.71 11.11 20.69
N THR A 71 -11.61 10.94 19.71
CA THR A 71 -12.47 12.05 19.26
C THR A 71 -13.28 12.65 20.39
N ASP A 72 -13.97 11.83 21.20
CA ASP A 72 -14.87 12.29 22.27
C ASP A 72 -14.53 11.66 23.64
N SER A 73 -13.43 10.96 23.76
CA SER A 73 -13.05 10.25 25.00
C SER A 73 -11.55 10.15 25.17
N GLN A 74 -11.13 9.59 26.26
CA GLN A 74 -9.73 9.26 26.55
C GLN A 74 -9.61 7.92 27.23
N LEU A 75 -8.47 7.26 27.05
CA LEU A 75 -8.15 5.96 27.61
C LEU A 75 -6.78 5.98 28.26
N ASN A 76 -6.70 5.45 29.48
CA ASN A 76 -5.43 5.19 30.13
C ASN A 76 -4.87 3.85 29.64
N TYR A 77 -3.57 3.71 29.68
CA TYR A 77 -2.88 2.48 29.31
C TYR A 77 -1.69 2.21 30.24
N ASP A 78 -1.42 0.94 30.49
CA ASP A 78 -0.17 0.49 31.11
C ASP A 78 0.88 0.25 30.04
N TYR A 79 0.46 -0.29 28.89
CA TYR A 79 1.27 -0.46 27.68
C TYR A 79 0.55 0.12 26.46
N LEU A 80 1.31 0.78 25.60
CA LEU A 80 0.80 1.32 24.35
C LEU A 80 1.59 0.75 23.15
N ILE A 81 0.90 0.18 22.17
CA ILE A 81 1.49 -0.23 20.91
C ILE A 81 0.95 0.69 19.79
N VAL A 82 1.81 1.53 19.25
CA VAL A 82 1.49 2.45 18.16
C VAL A 82 1.83 1.79 16.82
N ALA A 83 0.79 1.35 16.10
CA ALA A 83 0.91 0.62 14.83
C ALA A 83 0.16 1.34 13.70
N VAL A 84 0.23 2.67 13.67
CA VAL A 84 -0.56 3.56 12.78
C VAL A 84 -0.09 3.59 11.33
N GLY A 85 0.98 2.86 10.99
CA GLY A 85 1.50 2.77 9.63
C GLY A 85 2.03 4.08 9.07
N ALA A 86 1.97 4.21 7.73
CA ALA A 86 2.38 5.38 6.99
C ALA A 86 1.27 5.87 6.07
N ARG A 87 1.34 7.15 5.67
CA ARG A 87 0.49 7.78 4.64
C ARG A 87 1.32 8.19 3.43
N HIS A 88 0.67 8.66 2.38
CA HIS A 88 1.35 9.23 1.23
C HIS A 88 2.14 10.47 1.60
N SER A 89 3.30 10.63 0.98
CA SER A 89 4.07 11.87 1.02
C SER A 89 3.98 12.54 -0.34
N TYR A 90 3.47 13.76 -0.37
CA TYR A 90 3.48 14.61 -1.56
C TYR A 90 4.65 15.60 -1.54
N PHE A 91 5.67 15.34 -0.70
CA PHE A 91 6.89 16.13 -0.58
C PHE A 91 6.65 17.65 -0.37
N GLY A 92 5.64 17.97 0.45
CA GLY A 92 5.27 19.35 0.78
C GLY A 92 4.12 19.93 -0.07
N ASN A 93 3.70 19.24 -1.14
CA ASN A 93 2.65 19.70 -2.07
C ASN A 93 1.32 18.99 -1.77
N SER A 94 0.74 19.24 -0.61
CA SER A 94 -0.48 18.54 -0.15
C SER A 94 -1.70 18.78 -1.05
N GLU A 95 -1.73 19.83 -1.83
CA GLU A 95 -2.77 20.12 -2.82
C GLU A 95 -2.83 19.09 -3.94
N TRP A 96 -1.72 18.41 -4.25
CA TRP A 96 -1.70 17.33 -5.27
C TRP A 96 -2.56 16.14 -4.91
N GLU A 97 -2.83 15.90 -3.61
CA GLU A 97 -3.67 14.80 -3.14
C GLU A 97 -5.07 14.84 -3.75
N LYS A 98 -5.63 16.03 -3.96
CA LYS A 98 -6.95 16.21 -4.57
C LYS A 98 -6.99 15.80 -6.04
N ILE A 99 -5.89 16.02 -6.75
CA ILE A 99 -5.77 15.76 -8.20
C ILE A 99 -5.27 14.35 -8.44
N SER A 100 -4.24 13.94 -7.71
CA SER A 100 -3.52 12.68 -7.88
C SER A 100 -3.63 11.84 -6.60
N PRO A 101 -4.70 11.03 -6.45
CA PRO A 101 -4.89 10.18 -5.29
C PRO A 101 -3.78 9.14 -5.18
N GLY A 102 -3.38 8.85 -3.94
CA GLY A 102 -2.50 7.73 -3.64
C GLY A 102 -3.27 6.43 -3.41
N LEU A 103 -2.58 5.33 -3.06
CA LEU A 103 -3.19 4.01 -2.84
C LEU A 103 -2.74 3.40 -1.50
N LYS A 104 -3.50 3.64 -0.43
CA LYS A 104 -3.25 3.10 0.93
C LYS A 104 -4.49 2.52 1.59
N THR A 105 -5.68 3.03 1.26
CA THR A 105 -6.96 2.67 1.86
C THR A 105 -7.93 2.11 0.82
N LEU A 106 -9.01 1.46 1.27
CA LEU A 106 -10.10 1.04 0.37
C LEU A 106 -10.75 2.24 -0.34
N THR A 107 -10.88 3.37 0.37
CA THR A 107 -11.42 4.59 -0.22
C THR A 107 -10.55 5.07 -1.37
N ASP A 108 -9.21 5.09 -1.19
CA ASP A 108 -8.28 5.46 -2.26
C ASP A 108 -8.43 4.55 -3.47
N ALA A 109 -8.52 3.23 -3.24
CA ALA A 109 -8.70 2.26 -4.32
C ALA A 109 -10.00 2.47 -5.10
N LEU A 110 -11.10 2.81 -4.39
CA LEU A 110 -12.38 3.10 -5.02
C LEU A 110 -12.35 4.41 -5.82
N VAL A 111 -11.69 5.45 -5.30
CA VAL A 111 -11.49 6.73 -6.01
C VAL A 111 -10.66 6.52 -7.28
N ILE A 112 -9.56 5.76 -7.19
CA ILE A 112 -8.73 5.45 -8.37
C ILE A 112 -9.54 4.65 -9.39
N ARG A 113 -10.30 3.64 -8.96
CA ARG A 113 -11.16 2.85 -9.84
C ARG A 113 -12.18 3.71 -10.57
N GLU A 114 -12.85 4.58 -9.84
CA GLU A 114 -13.82 5.51 -10.41
C GLU A 114 -13.17 6.42 -11.44
N LYS A 115 -12.03 7.05 -11.13
CA LYS A 115 -11.27 7.89 -12.06
C LYS A 115 -10.87 7.16 -13.34
N ILE A 116 -10.43 5.90 -13.25
CA ILE A 116 -10.05 5.10 -14.43
C ILE A 116 -11.28 4.83 -15.31
N ILE A 117 -12.39 4.37 -14.71
CA ILE A 117 -13.60 4.04 -15.47
C ILE A 117 -14.22 5.31 -16.05
N GLU A 118 -14.33 6.39 -15.26
CA GLU A 118 -14.88 7.67 -15.72
C GLU A 118 -14.06 8.28 -16.87
N ALA A 119 -12.75 8.15 -16.83
CA ALA A 119 -11.89 8.64 -17.93
C ALA A 119 -12.22 7.95 -19.25
N LEU A 120 -12.47 6.63 -19.24
CA LEU A 120 -12.89 5.88 -20.45
C LEU A 120 -14.29 6.27 -20.91
N GLU A 121 -15.25 6.47 -19.98
CA GLU A 121 -16.59 6.94 -20.30
C GLU A 121 -16.59 8.37 -20.90
N LEU A 122 -15.73 9.24 -20.38
CA LEU A 122 -15.56 10.59 -20.89
C LEU A 122 -14.91 10.59 -22.27
N ALA A 123 -13.92 9.72 -22.52
CA ALA A 123 -13.30 9.56 -23.81
C ALA A 123 -14.30 9.06 -24.88
N GLU A 124 -15.22 8.14 -24.53
CA GLU A 124 -16.22 7.58 -25.45
C GLU A 124 -17.14 8.64 -26.04
N LYS A 125 -17.49 9.67 -25.27
CA LYS A 125 -18.38 10.74 -25.71
C LYS A 125 -17.68 12.01 -26.22
N GLU A 126 -16.33 12.06 -26.13
CA GLU A 126 -15.56 13.26 -26.49
C GLU A 126 -15.31 13.31 -27.98
N ASN A 127 -15.56 14.48 -28.60
CA ASN A 127 -15.33 14.73 -30.04
C ASN A 127 -14.02 15.48 -30.32
N ASN A 128 -13.44 16.13 -29.28
CA ASN A 128 -12.16 16.81 -29.44
C ASN A 128 -11.02 15.78 -29.26
N PRO A 129 -10.20 15.52 -30.30
CA PRO A 129 -9.14 14.52 -30.21
C PRO A 129 -8.07 14.80 -29.15
N GLU A 130 -7.76 16.07 -28.89
CA GLU A 130 -6.77 16.44 -27.88
C GLU A 130 -7.29 16.16 -26.47
N LEU A 131 -8.56 16.48 -26.21
CA LEU A 131 -9.18 16.22 -24.92
C LEU A 131 -9.43 14.72 -24.72
N MET A 132 -9.88 14.01 -25.76
CA MET A 132 -9.99 12.54 -25.76
C MET A 132 -8.64 11.91 -25.38
N GLN A 133 -7.55 12.36 -25.99
CA GLN A 133 -6.22 11.83 -25.68
C GLN A 133 -5.82 12.07 -24.21
N LYS A 134 -6.20 13.21 -23.61
CA LYS A 134 -5.97 13.46 -22.17
C LYS A 134 -6.73 12.48 -21.29
N TYR A 135 -7.96 12.12 -21.62
CA TYR A 135 -8.75 11.10 -20.92
C TYR A 135 -8.14 9.69 -21.08
N LEU A 136 -7.59 9.37 -22.24
CA LEU A 136 -6.96 8.09 -22.55
C LEU A 136 -5.51 7.99 -22.06
N THR A 137 -5.00 9.02 -21.37
CA THR A 137 -3.64 9.03 -20.80
C THR A 137 -3.69 8.85 -19.27
N PHE A 138 -3.09 7.76 -18.81
CA PHE A 138 -2.98 7.39 -17.41
C PHE A 138 -1.54 7.56 -16.96
N VAL A 139 -1.32 8.41 -15.96
CA VAL A 139 0.03 8.69 -15.42
C VAL A 139 0.14 8.14 -14.01
N ILE A 140 1.13 7.32 -13.77
CA ILE A 140 1.49 6.79 -12.44
C ILE A 140 2.83 7.40 -12.03
N VAL A 141 2.88 8.05 -10.88
CA VAL A 141 4.08 8.69 -10.36
C VAL A 141 4.66 7.84 -9.23
N GLY A 142 5.86 7.30 -9.44
CA GLY A 142 6.61 6.45 -8.52
C GLY A 142 6.75 5.02 -9.02
N GLY A 143 7.99 4.58 -9.24
CA GLY A 143 8.36 3.26 -9.76
C GLY A 143 8.62 2.21 -8.68
N GLY A 144 8.09 2.39 -7.47
CA GLY A 144 8.07 1.35 -6.43
C GLY A 144 7.08 0.22 -6.74
N PRO A 145 6.98 -0.80 -5.86
CA PRO A 145 6.06 -1.95 -6.08
C PRO A 145 4.63 -1.53 -6.42
N THR A 146 4.05 -0.63 -5.65
CA THR A 146 2.67 -0.14 -5.88
C THR A 146 2.50 0.50 -7.27
N GLY A 147 3.45 1.33 -7.69
CA GLY A 147 3.38 1.99 -9.00
C GLY A 147 3.54 1.01 -10.16
N VAL A 148 4.44 0.03 -10.03
CA VAL A 148 4.65 -1.04 -11.01
C VAL A 148 3.40 -1.91 -11.16
N GLU A 149 2.80 -2.33 -10.03
CA GLU A 149 1.58 -3.13 -10.00
C GLU A 149 0.38 -2.38 -10.60
N LEU A 150 0.22 -1.08 -10.27
CA LEU A 150 -0.81 -0.24 -10.86
C LEU A 150 -0.60 -0.03 -12.35
N ALA A 151 0.62 0.28 -12.79
CA ALA A 151 0.93 0.52 -14.19
C ALA A 151 0.61 -0.72 -15.06
N GLY A 152 1.01 -1.90 -14.60
CA GLY A 152 0.69 -3.15 -15.28
C GLY A 152 -0.81 -3.44 -15.32
N ALA A 153 -1.49 -3.32 -14.18
CA ALA A 153 -2.92 -3.58 -14.09
C ALA A 153 -3.76 -2.56 -14.90
N ILE A 154 -3.37 -1.28 -14.94
CA ILE A 154 -4.04 -0.27 -15.76
C ILE A 154 -3.79 -0.55 -17.24
N ALA A 155 -2.59 -0.98 -17.63
CA ALA A 155 -2.31 -1.38 -19.02
C ALA A 155 -3.18 -2.57 -19.47
N GLU A 156 -3.40 -3.55 -18.59
CA GLU A 156 -4.33 -4.67 -18.88
C GLU A 156 -5.77 -4.19 -19.07
N ILE A 157 -6.24 -3.27 -18.23
CA ILE A 157 -7.58 -2.69 -18.36
C ILE A 157 -7.71 -1.91 -19.65
N ALA A 158 -6.82 -0.96 -19.87
CA ALA A 158 -6.89 -0.01 -20.95
C ALA A 158 -6.63 -0.63 -22.31
N LYS A 159 -5.94 -1.78 -22.39
CA LYS A 159 -5.56 -2.40 -23.67
C LYS A 159 -6.20 -3.74 -23.95
N GLU A 160 -6.67 -4.47 -22.91
CA GLU A 160 -7.17 -5.83 -23.13
C GLU A 160 -8.60 -6.08 -22.65
N THR A 161 -8.98 -5.53 -21.47
CA THR A 161 -10.20 -5.98 -20.78
C THR A 161 -11.40 -5.07 -20.95
N MET A 162 -11.25 -3.76 -20.77
CA MET A 162 -12.36 -2.81 -20.86
C MET A 162 -12.51 -2.19 -22.24
N ILE A 163 -11.43 -2.07 -22.96
CA ILE A 163 -11.40 -1.40 -24.27
C ILE A 163 -12.43 -1.95 -25.26
N LYS A 164 -12.78 -3.23 -25.16
CA LYS A 164 -13.74 -3.89 -26.06
C LYS A 164 -15.18 -3.45 -25.84
N ASP A 165 -15.47 -2.79 -24.73
CA ASP A 165 -16.80 -2.27 -24.40
C ASP A 165 -17.04 -0.89 -25.07
N TYR A 166 -15.96 -0.20 -25.50
CA TYR A 166 -15.98 1.13 -26.14
C TYR A 166 -15.84 1.05 -27.65
N LYS A 167 -16.34 2.07 -28.38
CA LYS A 167 -16.37 2.10 -29.84
C LYS A 167 -15.67 3.30 -30.44
N SER A 168 -15.54 4.40 -29.69
CA SER A 168 -14.99 5.66 -30.18
C SER A 168 -13.46 5.69 -30.25
N PHE A 169 -12.80 4.75 -29.56
CA PHE A 169 -11.33 4.67 -29.50
C PHE A 169 -10.84 3.22 -29.45
N LYS A 170 -9.56 3.02 -29.71
CA LYS A 170 -8.91 1.70 -29.79
C LYS A 170 -7.87 1.52 -28.68
N PRO A 171 -7.41 0.26 -28.41
CA PRO A 171 -6.34 -0.01 -27.46
C PRO A 171 -5.08 0.84 -27.66
N GLU A 172 -4.75 1.12 -28.93
CA GLU A 172 -3.55 1.87 -29.33
C GLU A 172 -3.63 3.35 -28.97
N ASP A 173 -4.85 3.89 -28.79
CA ASP A 173 -5.08 5.29 -28.42
C ASP A 173 -4.81 5.51 -26.93
N THR A 174 -4.78 4.44 -26.11
CA THR A 174 -4.52 4.54 -24.67
C THR A 174 -3.03 4.62 -24.37
N LYS A 175 -2.65 5.52 -23.47
CA LYS A 175 -1.28 5.68 -22.97
C LYS A 175 -1.22 5.42 -21.47
N VAL A 176 -0.32 4.56 -21.06
CA VAL A 176 0.00 4.34 -19.65
C VAL A 176 1.45 4.71 -19.43
N ILE A 177 1.71 5.68 -18.57
CA ILE A 177 3.03 6.27 -18.34
C ILE A 177 3.40 6.09 -16.87
N LEU A 178 4.51 5.40 -16.61
CA LEU A 178 5.10 5.27 -15.28
C LEU A 178 6.30 6.21 -15.16
N ILE A 179 6.23 7.17 -14.25
CA ILE A 179 7.29 8.14 -14.00
C ILE A 179 8.07 7.75 -12.74
N GLU A 180 9.40 7.67 -12.86
CA GLU A 180 10.29 7.41 -11.74
C GLU A 180 11.45 8.41 -11.75
N ALA A 181 11.69 9.03 -10.59
CA ALA A 181 12.77 10.00 -10.43
C ALA A 181 14.16 9.35 -10.39
N ALA A 182 14.24 8.09 -9.97
CA ALA A 182 15.48 7.32 -9.92
C ALA A 182 15.85 6.74 -11.30
N GLU A 183 17.08 6.21 -11.39
CA GLU A 183 17.59 5.56 -12.59
C GLU A 183 16.93 4.23 -12.96
N ARG A 184 16.13 3.65 -12.03
CA ARG A 184 15.44 2.38 -12.24
C ARG A 184 14.17 2.27 -11.39
N ILE A 185 13.17 1.55 -11.87
CA ILE A 185 12.01 1.13 -11.08
C ILE A 185 12.43 0.04 -10.08
N LEU A 186 11.60 -0.24 -9.08
CA LEU A 186 11.87 -1.26 -8.05
C LEU A 186 13.29 -1.14 -7.48
N SER A 187 13.72 0.05 -7.12
CA SER A 187 15.10 0.35 -6.70
C SER A 187 15.59 -0.47 -5.51
N SER A 188 14.66 -0.99 -4.68
CA SER A 188 14.93 -1.90 -3.56
C SER A 188 15.15 -3.36 -3.97
N PHE A 189 14.87 -3.73 -5.21
CA PHE A 189 15.11 -5.07 -5.76
C PHE A 189 16.50 -5.18 -6.40
N ASP A 190 16.93 -6.42 -6.65
CA ASP A 190 18.12 -6.65 -7.45
C ASP A 190 18.00 -6.00 -8.83
N LYS A 191 19.14 -5.51 -9.37
CA LYS A 191 19.18 -4.78 -10.63
C LYS A 191 18.57 -5.57 -11.80
N LYS A 192 18.86 -6.88 -11.91
CA LYS A 192 18.32 -7.73 -12.98
C LYS A 192 16.81 -7.89 -12.89
N LEU A 193 16.25 -7.96 -11.67
CA LEU A 193 14.79 -8.02 -11.46
C LEU A 193 14.13 -6.68 -11.82
N SER A 194 14.78 -5.57 -11.50
CA SER A 194 14.33 -4.23 -11.89
C SER A 194 14.31 -4.05 -13.42
N GLU A 195 15.37 -4.47 -14.11
CA GLU A 195 15.47 -4.45 -15.57
C GLU A 195 14.38 -5.33 -16.22
N GLN A 196 14.21 -6.56 -15.72
CA GLN A 196 13.15 -7.45 -16.21
C GLN A 196 11.76 -6.86 -16.01
N ALA A 197 11.49 -6.26 -14.84
CA ALA A 197 10.20 -5.62 -14.58
C ALA A 197 9.92 -4.46 -15.56
N LYS A 198 10.93 -3.65 -15.87
CA LYS A 198 10.83 -2.58 -16.85
C LYS A 198 10.50 -3.12 -18.25
N GLU A 199 11.27 -4.12 -18.71
CA GLU A 199 11.02 -4.76 -20.01
C GLU A 199 9.61 -5.35 -20.11
N ASP A 200 9.13 -5.99 -19.04
CA ASP A 200 7.79 -6.59 -19.03
C ASP A 200 6.69 -5.55 -19.07
N LEU A 201 6.85 -4.40 -18.39
CA LEU A 201 5.94 -3.26 -18.48
C LEU A 201 5.94 -2.66 -19.91
N GLU A 202 7.11 -2.46 -20.51
CA GLU A 202 7.25 -1.91 -21.85
C GLU A 202 6.62 -2.85 -22.92
N LYS A 203 6.77 -4.17 -22.75
CA LYS A 203 6.08 -5.18 -23.58
C LYS A 203 4.55 -5.15 -23.45
N MET A 204 4.04 -4.66 -22.31
CA MET A 204 2.60 -4.41 -22.10
C MET A 204 2.17 -3.05 -22.64
N GLY A 205 3.11 -2.27 -23.18
CA GLY A 205 2.86 -0.94 -23.75
C GLY A 205 2.80 0.17 -22.70
N VAL A 206 3.40 -0.01 -21.54
CA VAL A 206 3.62 1.06 -20.57
C VAL A 206 4.87 1.83 -20.97
N GLU A 207 4.79 3.14 -21.06
CA GLU A 207 5.94 4.01 -21.21
C GLU A 207 6.61 4.26 -19.87
N VAL A 208 7.83 3.77 -19.67
CA VAL A 208 8.57 3.93 -18.41
C VAL A 208 9.56 5.08 -18.52
N LYS A 209 9.30 6.19 -17.82
CA LYS A 209 10.16 7.39 -17.78
C LYS A 209 11.02 7.37 -16.52
N LEU A 210 12.28 7.00 -16.67
CA LEU A 210 13.30 7.02 -15.61
C LEU A 210 14.01 8.38 -15.57
N ASN A 211 14.68 8.66 -14.44
CA ASN A 211 15.38 9.94 -14.20
C ASN A 211 14.45 11.14 -14.45
N THR A 212 13.15 10.96 -14.20
CA THR A 212 12.12 11.96 -14.51
C THR A 212 11.45 12.40 -13.22
N LYS A 213 11.84 13.57 -12.73
CA LYS A 213 11.24 14.18 -11.54
C LYS A 213 10.00 14.97 -11.92
N VAL A 214 8.91 14.76 -11.17
CA VAL A 214 7.70 15.58 -11.23
C VAL A 214 7.98 16.92 -10.52
N GLU A 215 7.66 18.02 -11.18
CA GLU A 215 7.80 19.39 -10.64
C GLU A 215 6.47 19.92 -10.14
N THR A 216 5.39 19.68 -10.92
CA THR A 216 4.04 20.05 -10.47
C THR A 216 2.98 19.18 -11.13
N ILE A 217 1.81 19.12 -10.50
CA ILE A 217 0.62 18.41 -10.97
C ILE A 217 -0.53 19.42 -11.07
N SER A 218 -1.27 19.35 -12.19
CA SER A 218 -2.47 20.14 -12.44
C SER A 218 -3.60 19.25 -12.96
N ASP A 219 -4.81 19.80 -13.06
CA ASP A 219 -5.96 19.11 -13.65
C ASP A 219 -5.77 18.75 -15.13
N ASP A 220 -4.79 19.36 -15.80
CA ASP A 220 -4.50 19.13 -17.20
C ASP A 220 -3.34 18.17 -17.47
N GLY A 221 -2.57 17.81 -16.42
CA GLY A 221 -1.45 16.91 -16.56
C GLY A 221 -0.32 17.11 -15.58
N VAL A 222 0.83 16.52 -15.90
CA VAL A 222 2.02 16.49 -15.04
C VAL A 222 3.15 17.26 -15.71
N TYR A 223 3.72 18.23 -15.02
CA TYR A 223 4.95 18.92 -15.41
C TYR A 223 6.15 18.19 -14.81
N THR A 224 7.08 17.84 -15.67
CA THR A 224 8.31 17.15 -15.30
C THR A 224 9.52 17.91 -15.80
N ILE A 225 10.71 17.60 -15.29
CA ILE A 225 11.97 18.14 -15.83
C ILE A 225 12.19 17.88 -17.32
N GLN A 226 11.44 16.92 -17.91
CA GLN A 226 11.52 16.56 -19.33
C GLN A 226 10.38 17.16 -20.17
N GLY A 227 9.48 17.92 -19.55
CA GLY A 227 8.35 18.56 -20.23
C GLY A 227 6.99 18.19 -19.64
N PHE A 228 5.95 18.70 -20.30
CA PHE A 228 4.56 18.52 -19.89
C PHE A 228 3.95 17.25 -20.48
N ILE A 229 3.27 16.47 -19.64
CA ILE A 229 2.53 15.26 -20.00
C ILE A 229 1.03 15.54 -19.79
N PRO A 230 0.24 15.73 -20.86
CA PRO A 230 -1.19 15.97 -20.75
C PRO A 230 -1.91 14.69 -20.32
N ALA A 231 -2.67 14.76 -19.22
CA ALA A 231 -3.43 13.63 -18.67
C ALA A 231 -4.52 14.11 -17.72
N LYS A 232 -5.65 13.40 -17.68
CA LYS A 232 -6.73 13.63 -16.71
C LYS A 232 -6.71 12.63 -15.55
N THR A 233 -6.04 11.51 -15.70
CA THR A 233 -5.89 10.49 -14.65
C THR A 233 -4.44 10.41 -14.23
N ILE A 234 -4.17 10.91 -13.03
CA ILE A 234 -2.84 10.91 -12.41
C ILE A 234 -2.96 10.18 -11.08
N ILE A 235 -2.08 9.21 -10.81
CA ILE A 235 -2.07 8.40 -9.59
C ILE A 235 -0.73 8.55 -8.90
N TRP A 236 -0.75 8.83 -7.59
CA TRP A 236 0.45 9.04 -6.80
C TRP A 236 0.87 7.76 -6.08
N ALA A 237 1.99 7.18 -6.47
CA ALA A 237 2.59 6.00 -5.84
C ALA A 237 3.98 6.28 -5.25
N ALA A 238 4.38 7.56 -5.18
CA ALA A 238 5.70 7.98 -4.71
C ALA A 238 5.67 8.46 -3.26
N GLY A 239 6.69 8.07 -2.51
CA GLY A 239 6.92 8.55 -1.15
C GLY A 239 5.93 8.05 -0.09
N ASN A 240 6.51 7.80 1.09
CA ASN A 240 5.77 7.47 2.30
C ASN A 240 6.21 8.41 3.43
N GLN A 241 5.29 8.84 4.27
CA GLN A 241 5.57 9.58 5.49
C GLN A 241 4.77 8.99 6.65
N ALA A 242 5.28 9.12 7.83
CA ALA A 242 4.64 8.62 9.03
C ALA A 242 3.33 9.38 9.33
N SER A 243 2.45 8.74 10.10
CA SER A 243 1.20 9.37 10.54
C SER A 243 1.47 10.60 11.40
N PRO A 244 0.74 11.73 11.20
CA PRO A 244 0.95 12.96 11.97
C PRO A 244 0.68 12.82 13.47
N ILE A 245 -0.07 11.79 13.89
CA ILE A 245 -0.31 11.50 15.32
C ILE A 245 1.00 11.30 16.10
N LEU A 246 2.04 10.77 15.42
CA LEU A 246 3.34 10.52 16.07
C LEU A 246 4.00 11.80 16.61
N LYS A 247 3.66 12.97 16.07
CA LYS A 247 4.13 14.26 16.60
C LYS A 247 3.67 14.50 18.04
N SER A 248 2.50 13.95 18.44
CA SER A 248 1.98 14.11 19.81
C SER A 248 2.79 13.35 20.85
N LEU A 249 3.59 12.37 20.45
CA LEU A 249 4.54 11.70 21.37
C LEU A 249 5.67 12.62 21.81
N ASN A 250 5.95 13.70 21.07
CA ASN A 250 7.03 14.65 21.35
C ASN A 250 8.37 13.93 21.61
N VAL A 251 8.78 13.11 20.66
CA VAL A 251 10.02 12.32 20.66
C VAL A 251 10.79 12.52 19.36
N GLU A 252 12.03 12.07 19.31
CA GLU A 252 12.88 12.19 18.14
C GLU A 252 12.32 11.36 16.96
N THR A 253 12.33 11.97 15.76
CA THR A 253 11.85 11.34 14.53
C THR A 253 12.86 11.52 13.39
N ASP A 254 12.77 10.65 12.38
CA ASP A 254 13.49 10.82 11.14
C ASP A 254 12.86 11.91 10.24
N ARG A 255 13.44 12.14 9.07
CA ARG A 255 12.96 13.13 8.08
C ARG A 255 11.55 12.80 7.55
N ALA A 256 11.12 11.54 7.59
CA ALA A 256 9.80 11.10 7.18
C ALA A 256 8.78 11.15 8.34
N GLY A 257 9.19 11.55 9.54
CA GLY A 257 8.37 11.63 10.75
C GLY A 257 8.19 10.29 11.47
N LYS A 258 9.00 9.26 11.15
CA LYS A 258 8.99 7.99 11.86
C LYS A 258 9.69 8.14 13.20
N VAL A 259 9.13 7.55 14.25
CA VAL A 259 9.73 7.58 15.59
C VAL A 259 11.01 6.74 15.62
N ILE A 260 12.11 7.33 16.07
CA ILE A 260 13.36 6.61 16.32
C ILE A 260 13.17 5.78 17.58
N VAL A 261 13.20 4.44 17.44
CA VAL A 261 12.92 3.52 18.54
C VAL A 261 14.16 2.82 19.05
N ASN A 262 14.10 2.34 20.29
CA ASN A 262 15.11 1.46 20.87
C ASN A 262 15.17 0.10 20.15
N LYS A 263 16.20 -0.69 20.43
CA LYS A 263 16.39 -2.03 19.83
C LYS A 263 15.31 -3.05 20.23
N ASP A 264 14.49 -2.75 21.25
CA ASP A 264 13.31 -3.51 21.65
C ASP A 264 11.99 -2.95 21.09
N CYS A 265 12.06 -2.01 20.16
CA CYS A 265 10.93 -1.26 19.57
C CYS A 265 10.23 -0.29 20.53
N SER A 266 10.75 -0.08 21.76
CA SER A 266 10.18 0.91 22.68
C SER A 266 10.62 2.34 22.33
N VAL A 267 9.86 3.31 22.81
CA VAL A 267 10.20 4.73 22.69
C VAL A 267 11.31 5.08 23.70
N PRO A 268 12.37 5.78 23.32
CA PRO A 268 13.39 6.23 24.26
C PRO A 268 12.80 7.01 25.45
N GLY A 269 13.13 6.60 26.65
CA GLY A 269 12.62 7.18 27.89
C GLY A 269 11.22 6.74 28.32
N ASN A 270 10.50 5.96 27.48
CA ASN A 270 9.14 5.47 27.76
C ASN A 270 9.05 3.97 27.38
N PRO A 271 9.59 3.07 28.19
CA PRO A 271 9.71 1.65 27.86
C PRO A 271 8.38 0.91 27.75
N GLU A 272 7.28 1.47 28.22
CA GLU A 272 5.91 0.96 28.09
C GLU A 272 5.24 1.34 26.77
N ILE A 273 5.84 2.25 25.99
CA ILE A 273 5.32 2.68 24.66
C ILE A 273 6.17 2.06 23.57
N PHE A 274 5.54 1.30 22.70
CA PHE A 274 6.17 0.67 21.54
C PHE A 274 5.65 1.28 20.25
N VAL A 275 6.54 1.57 19.30
CA VAL A 275 6.16 1.99 17.94
C VAL A 275 6.69 0.95 16.95
N ILE A 276 5.79 0.45 16.07
CA ILE A 276 6.11 -0.66 15.17
C ILE A 276 5.67 -0.40 13.73
N GLY A 277 6.22 -1.19 12.81
CA GLY A 277 5.92 -1.10 11.38
C GLY A 277 6.39 0.19 10.74
N ASP A 278 5.62 0.70 9.79
CA ASP A 278 6.00 1.88 9.00
C ASP A 278 6.05 3.18 9.81
N ALA A 279 5.52 3.17 11.04
CA ALA A 279 5.59 4.29 11.98
C ALA A 279 6.95 4.38 12.69
N ALA A 280 7.73 3.29 12.72
CA ALA A 280 9.01 3.21 13.41
C ALA A 280 10.19 3.41 12.46
N TYR A 281 11.19 4.16 12.91
CA TYR A 281 12.55 4.13 12.36
C TYR A 281 13.37 3.15 13.21
N PHE A 282 13.73 2.03 12.63
CA PHE A 282 14.48 0.97 13.29
C PHE A 282 15.71 0.61 12.46
N GLU A 283 16.88 0.67 13.09
CA GLU A 283 18.13 0.20 12.50
C GLU A 283 18.52 -1.17 13.06
N ASP A 284 18.87 -2.09 12.17
CA ASP A 284 19.40 -3.39 12.56
C ASP A 284 20.81 -3.31 13.19
N GLU A 285 21.40 -4.44 13.49
CA GLU A 285 22.73 -4.53 14.10
C GLU A 285 23.85 -4.00 13.19
N ASN A 286 23.60 -3.87 11.88
CA ASN A 286 24.53 -3.38 10.87
C ASN A 286 24.31 -1.89 10.53
N GLY A 287 23.40 -1.20 11.24
CA GLY A 287 23.01 0.18 10.96
C GLY A 287 22.11 0.34 9.73
N LYS A 288 21.55 -0.77 9.19
CA LYS A 288 20.62 -0.71 8.07
C LYS A 288 19.19 -0.45 8.57
N VAL A 289 18.56 0.57 8.02
CA VAL A 289 17.15 0.89 8.31
C VAL A 289 16.26 -0.20 7.72
N LEU A 290 15.32 -0.71 8.52
CA LEU A 290 14.37 -1.71 8.07
C LEU A 290 13.36 -1.10 7.08
N PRO A 291 12.98 -1.86 6.04
CA PRO A 291 12.00 -1.39 5.06
C PRO A 291 10.59 -1.31 5.66
N GLY A 292 9.77 -0.38 5.15
CA GLY A 292 8.34 -0.28 5.48
C GLY A 292 7.55 -1.36 4.75
N VAL A 293 7.57 -2.57 5.25
CA VAL A 293 6.85 -3.73 4.70
C VAL A 293 6.07 -4.47 5.79
N ALA A 294 4.96 -5.09 5.41
CA ALA A 294 4.09 -5.81 6.33
C ALA A 294 4.83 -6.88 7.15
N GLN A 295 5.84 -7.52 6.59
CA GLN A 295 6.62 -8.54 7.28
C GLN A 295 7.41 -8.00 8.48
N VAL A 296 7.95 -6.76 8.40
CA VAL A 296 8.60 -6.09 9.52
C VAL A 296 7.57 -5.82 10.61
N ALA A 297 6.44 -5.20 10.27
CA ALA A 297 5.37 -4.88 11.23
C ALA A 297 4.84 -6.12 11.96
N ILE A 298 4.58 -7.22 11.23
CA ILE A 298 4.11 -8.49 11.81
C ILE A 298 5.15 -9.08 12.78
N GLN A 299 6.44 -9.05 12.43
CA GLN A 299 7.49 -9.61 13.28
C GLN A 299 7.72 -8.72 14.51
N GLN A 300 7.72 -7.39 14.36
CA GLN A 300 7.79 -6.46 15.48
C GLN A 300 6.60 -6.62 16.43
N GLY A 301 5.37 -6.72 15.89
CA GLY A 301 4.18 -6.92 16.72
C GLY A 301 4.22 -8.23 17.51
N LYS A 302 4.71 -9.33 16.93
CA LYS A 302 4.91 -10.60 17.64
C LYS A 302 5.98 -10.49 18.73
N PHE A 303 7.05 -9.79 18.44
CA PHE A 303 8.18 -9.59 19.35
C PHE A 303 7.76 -8.74 20.56
N VAL A 304 7.11 -7.61 20.35
CA VAL A 304 6.58 -6.73 21.40
C VAL A 304 5.53 -7.46 22.25
N ALA A 305 4.62 -8.20 21.62
CA ALA A 305 3.67 -9.02 22.38
C ALA A 305 4.36 -10.08 23.25
N GLY A 306 5.51 -10.61 22.83
CA GLY A 306 6.34 -11.51 23.65
C GLY A 306 6.97 -10.81 24.85
N ILE A 307 7.43 -9.57 24.70
CA ILE A 307 7.96 -8.76 25.82
C ILE A 307 6.88 -8.52 26.87
N ILE A 308 5.70 -8.05 26.43
CA ILE A 308 4.57 -7.76 27.33
C ILE A 308 4.08 -9.03 28.01
N LYS A 309 3.85 -10.12 27.26
CA LYS A 309 3.35 -11.39 27.80
C LYS A 309 4.22 -11.99 28.90
N ASN A 310 5.54 -11.82 28.78
CA ASN A 310 6.50 -12.38 29.74
C ASN A 310 7.00 -11.32 30.75
N GLU A 311 6.39 -10.14 30.77
CA GLU A 311 6.71 -9.02 31.68
C GLU A 311 8.22 -8.75 31.78
N ILE A 312 8.90 -8.74 30.59
CA ILE A 312 10.37 -8.64 30.56
C ILE A 312 10.77 -7.22 30.96
N PRO A 313 11.51 -7.04 32.08
CA PRO A 313 12.02 -5.74 32.50
C PRO A 313 12.88 -5.09 31.40
N PHE A 314 12.85 -3.77 31.30
CA PHE A 314 13.52 -3.02 30.23
C PHE A 314 14.98 -3.42 30.03
N GLU A 315 15.73 -3.57 31.13
CA GLU A 315 17.17 -3.89 31.14
C GLU A 315 17.47 -5.30 30.59
N LYS A 316 16.45 -6.17 30.55
CA LYS A 316 16.60 -7.59 30.14
C LYS A 316 15.92 -7.86 28.80
N ARG A 317 15.33 -6.85 28.16
CA ARG A 317 14.65 -7.03 26.88
C ARG A 317 15.62 -7.42 25.77
N PRO A 318 15.25 -8.40 24.94
CA PRO A 318 16.07 -8.80 23.80
C PRO A 318 16.07 -7.72 22.70
N VAL A 319 17.04 -7.80 21.82
CA VAL A 319 17.10 -6.97 20.60
C VAL A 319 16.20 -7.60 19.52
N PHE A 320 15.36 -6.79 18.88
CA PHE A 320 14.58 -7.25 17.72
C PHE A 320 15.49 -7.56 16.53
N ARG A 321 15.28 -8.72 15.93
CA ARG A 321 16.00 -9.15 14.72
C ARG A 321 15.03 -9.50 13.63
N TYR A 322 15.06 -8.72 12.55
CA TYR A 322 14.23 -8.97 11.38
C TYR A 322 14.75 -10.16 10.58
N LYS A 323 13.86 -11.08 10.26
CA LYS A 323 14.13 -12.20 9.33
C LYS A 323 13.50 -11.87 7.99
N ASP A 324 14.34 -11.48 7.03
CA ASP A 324 13.89 -11.22 5.68
C ASP A 324 13.40 -12.52 5.01
N LYS A 325 12.19 -12.48 4.48
CA LYS A 325 11.57 -13.60 3.75
C LYS A 325 11.61 -13.42 2.24
N GLY A 326 12.19 -12.32 1.78
CA GLY A 326 12.26 -11.93 0.39
C GLY A 326 11.24 -10.87 -0.01
N THR A 327 11.39 -10.40 -1.24
CA THR A 327 10.55 -9.37 -1.87
C THR A 327 9.94 -9.90 -3.15
N MET A 328 8.76 -9.40 -3.51
CA MET A 328 8.09 -9.77 -4.75
C MET A 328 7.17 -8.64 -5.22
N ALA A 329 7.01 -8.51 -6.53
CA ALA A 329 6.05 -7.58 -7.16
C ALA A 329 5.50 -8.22 -8.43
N THR A 330 4.19 -8.09 -8.64
CA THR A 330 3.58 -8.49 -9.91
C THR A 330 3.65 -7.31 -10.90
N ILE A 331 3.74 -7.66 -12.19
CA ILE A 331 3.85 -6.68 -13.26
C ILE A 331 2.58 -6.73 -14.11
N GLY A 332 1.97 -7.90 -14.19
CA GLY A 332 0.76 -8.15 -14.92
C GLY A 332 0.44 -9.63 -14.96
N LYS A 333 -0.45 -10.02 -15.86
CA LYS A 333 -0.90 -11.41 -16.03
C LYS A 333 0.29 -12.34 -16.30
N ALA A 334 0.49 -13.33 -15.42
CA ALA A 334 1.57 -14.31 -15.48
C ALA A 334 2.99 -13.71 -15.51
N LYS A 335 3.15 -12.47 -15.04
CA LYS A 335 4.43 -11.76 -14.97
C LYS A 335 4.64 -11.19 -13.59
N ALA A 336 5.70 -11.59 -12.94
CA ALA A 336 6.15 -11.07 -11.66
C ALA A 336 7.67 -11.16 -11.54
N VAL A 337 8.21 -10.47 -10.56
CA VAL A 337 9.59 -10.60 -10.10
C VAL A 337 9.59 -10.94 -8.62
N ALA A 338 10.46 -11.83 -8.20
CA ALA A 338 10.61 -12.20 -6.79
C ALA A 338 12.06 -12.50 -6.46
N GLU A 339 12.47 -12.14 -5.25
CA GLU A 339 13.75 -12.55 -4.66
C GLU A 339 13.46 -13.18 -3.29
N ILE A 340 13.80 -14.46 -3.14
CA ILE A 340 13.56 -15.23 -1.92
C ILE A 340 14.84 -15.93 -1.53
N LYS A 341 15.45 -15.56 -0.39
CA LYS A 341 16.72 -16.12 0.09
C LYS A 341 17.82 -16.10 -0.97
N GLY A 342 17.92 -15.02 -1.75
CA GLY A 342 18.92 -14.86 -2.82
C GLY A 342 18.56 -15.56 -4.15
N ILE A 343 17.48 -16.34 -4.20
CA ILE A 343 16.97 -16.93 -5.45
C ILE A 343 16.09 -15.89 -6.16
N LYS A 344 16.45 -15.56 -7.40
CA LYS A 344 15.73 -14.61 -8.24
C LYS A 344 14.83 -15.35 -9.22
N LEU A 345 13.56 -15.02 -9.18
CA LEU A 345 12.53 -15.60 -10.03
C LEU A 345 11.87 -14.50 -10.87
N THR A 346 11.51 -14.84 -12.12
CA THR A 346 10.83 -13.94 -13.06
C THR A 346 9.71 -14.66 -13.80
N GLY A 347 8.83 -13.90 -14.47
CA GLY A 347 7.78 -14.41 -15.33
C GLY A 347 6.74 -15.25 -14.58
N LEU A 348 6.28 -16.33 -15.23
CA LEU A 348 5.19 -17.20 -14.73
C LEU A 348 5.54 -17.86 -13.38
N LEU A 349 6.78 -18.31 -13.20
CA LEU A 349 7.17 -18.99 -11.95
C LEU A 349 7.13 -18.00 -10.77
N ALA A 350 7.66 -16.80 -10.95
CA ALA A 350 7.57 -15.75 -9.93
C ALA A 350 6.10 -15.39 -9.64
N TRP A 351 5.26 -15.34 -10.67
CA TRP A 351 3.83 -15.05 -10.53
C TRP A 351 3.08 -16.16 -9.77
N LEU A 352 3.38 -17.42 -10.01
CA LEU A 352 2.79 -18.54 -9.25
C LEU A 352 3.17 -18.49 -7.76
N VAL A 353 4.45 -18.21 -7.48
CA VAL A 353 4.94 -18.04 -6.10
C VAL A 353 4.27 -16.82 -5.46
N TRP A 354 4.19 -15.70 -6.16
CA TRP A 354 3.50 -14.48 -5.71
C TRP A 354 2.03 -14.77 -5.38
N SER A 355 1.32 -15.44 -6.28
CA SER A 355 -0.09 -15.80 -6.10
C SER A 355 -0.30 -16.70 -4.89
N PHE A 356 0.51 -17.75 -4.75
CA PHE A 356 0.43 -18.65 -3.61
C PHE A 356 0.66 -17.92 -2.28
N VAL A 357 1.71 -17.11 -2.18
CA VAL A 357 2.03 -16.35 -0.97
C VAL A 357 0.90 -15.40 -0.60
N HIS A 358 0.36 -14.65 -1.57
CA HIS A 358 -0.69 -13.66 -1.30
C HIS A 358 -2.01 -14.31 -0.88
N VAL A 359 -2.41 -15.42 -1.51
CA VAL A 359 -3.59 -16.19 -1.08
C VAL A 359 -3.37 -16.81 0.30
N PHE A 360 -2.18 -17.33 0.58
CA PHE A 360 -1.88 -17.94 1.88
C PHE A 360 -1.99 -16.93 3.04
N PHE A 361 -1.49 -15.70 2.86
CA PHE A 361 -1.54 -14.64 3.87
C PHE A 361 -2.87 -13.88 3.91
N LEU A 362 -3.72 -14.03 2.91
CA LEU A 362 -5.04 -13.40 2.92
C LEU A 362 -5.89 -13.96 4.07
N ILE A 363 -6.48 -13.06 4.87
CA ILE A 363 -7.29 -13.44 6.02
C ILE A 363 -8.67 -13.94 5.60
N GLY A 364 -9.09 -15.06 6.21
CA GLY A 364 -10.38 -15.68 6.00
C GLY A 364 -10.41 -16.68 4.84
N PHE A 365 -10.89 -17.91 5.13
CA PHE A 365 -11.00 -18.97 4.13
C PHE A 365 -11.89 -18.56 2.95
N ARG A 366 -13.02 -17.90 3.23
CA ARG A 366 -13.94 -17.39 2.21
C ARG A 366 -13.25 -16.44 1.23
N ASN A 367 -12.43 -15.51 1.72
CA ASN A 367 -11.75 -14.54 0.89
C ASN A 367 -10.68 -15.19 0.01
N ARG A 368 -9.93 -16.16 0.55
CA ARG A 368 -8.96 -16.95 -0.22
C ARG A 368 -9.62 -17.65 -1.40
N PHE A 369 -10.75 -18.30 -1.14
CA PHE A 369 -11.50 -19.03 -2.16
C PHE A 369 -12.07 -18.08 -3.23
N ARG A 370 -12.63 -16.94 -2.82
CA ARG A 370 -13.15 -15.93 -3.75
C ARG A 370 -12.07 -15.37 -4.64
N VAL A 371 -10.96 -14.90 -4.07
CA VAL A 371 -9.85 -14.34 -4.85
C VAL A 371 -9.32 -15.37 -5.85
N MET A 372 -9.18 -16.62 -5.46
CA MET A 372 -8.78 -17.69 -6.39
C MET A 372 -9.77 -17.88 -7.54
N ILE A 373 -11.08 -17.91 -7.26
CA ILE A 373 -12.13 -18.01 -8.30
C ILE A 373 -12.11 -16.80 -9.22
N GLU A 374 -12.04 -15.59 -8.69
CA GLU A 374 -11.97 -14.35 -9.49
C GLU A 374 -10.73 -14.35 -10.40
N TRP A 375 -9.59 -14.78 -9.90
CA TRP A 375 -8.40 -14.92 -10.74
C TRP A 375 -8.58 -15.97 -11.84
N ILE A 376 -9.09 -17.16 -11.52
CA ILE A 376 -9.38 -18.19 -12.52
C ILE A 376 -10.36 -17.65 -13.57
N TRP A 377 -11.45 -17.02 -13.13
CA TRP A 377 -12.44 -16.43 -14.02
C TRP A 377 -11.81 -15.37 -14.94
N TYR A 378 -11.04 -14.47 -14.39
CA TYR A 378 -10.31 -13.46 -15.17
C TYR A 378 -9.36 -14.09 -16.20
N TYR A 379 -8.62 -15.13 -15.78
CA TYR A 379 -7.70 -15.82 -16.70
C TYR A 379 -8.42 -16.48 -17.88
N LEU A 380 -9.60 -17.04 -17.66
CA LEU A 380 -10.40 -17.73 -18.69
C LEU A 380 -11.17 -16.75 -19.59
N THR A 381 -11.75 -15.69 -19.00
CA THR A 381 -12.72 -14.83 -19.72
C THR A 381 -12.14 -13.47 -20.12
N LYS A 382 -11.05 -13.04 -19.51
CA LYS A 382 -10.50 -11.67 -19.60
C LYS A 382 -11.52 -10.58 -19.21
N ARG A 383 -12.46 -10.89 -18.29
CA ARG A 383 -13.50 -9.95 -17.83
C ARG A 383 -13.33 -9.66 -16.36
N HIS A 384 -13.40 -8.38 -15.99
CA HIS A 384 -13.50 -7.92 -14.60
C HIS A 384 -14.96 -7.68 -14.23
N GLY A 385 -15.37 -8.14 -13.01
CA GLY A 385 -16.76 -8.07 -12.57
C GLY A 385 -17.18 -6.75 -11.89
N THR A 386 -16.23 -5.95 -11.39
CA THR A 386 -16.51 -4.82 -10.49
C THR A 386 -16.38 -3.44 -11.16
N ARG A 387 -16.83 -3.31 -12.39
CA ARG A 387 -16.73 -2.10 -13.25
C ARG A 387 -17.90 -1.13 -13.05
N LEU A 388 -18.18 -0.74 -11.81
CA LEU A 388 -19.29 0.13 -11.48
C LEU A 388 -18.78 1.48 -10.96
N ILE A 389 -19.34 2.56 -11.48
CA ILE A 389 -19.27 3.89 -10.90
C ILE A 389 -20.42 3.99 -9.88
N VAL A 390 -20.11 4.21 -8.61
CA VAL A 390 -21.10 4.26 -7.53
C VAL A 390 -20.92 5.60 -6.82
N GLY A 391 -21.97 6.39 -6.74
CA GLY A 391 -21.95 7.60 -5.90
C GLY A 391 -21.89 8.94 -6.65
N LYS A 392 -22.55 9.04 -7.81
CA LYS A 392 -22.92 10.34 -8.40
C LYS A 392 -24.26 10.79 -7.90
#